data_59d5ddbe745c8104f2305a1e39f357f1
#
_entry.id   59d5ddbe745c8104f2305a1e39f357f1
#
_cell.length_a   1.000
_cell.length_b   1.000
_cell.length_c   1.000
_cell.angle_alpha   90.00
_cell.angle_beta   90.00
_cell.angle_gamma   90.00
#
_symmetry.space_group_name_H-M   'P 1'
#
loop_
_entity.id
_entity.type
_entity.pdbx_description
1 polymer ?
#
loop_
_entity_poly.entity_id
_entity_poly.type
_entity_poly.pdbx_seq_one_letter_code
_entity_poly.pdbx_strand_id
1 'polypeptide(L)'
;MAILYIALPTFKESEGYDRADLDLTKQQIALIKIVALAQPNTVVVLNNGAPVAMSAWIEDVAAVLEAWMMGQAGGVAIADILFGRVNPCGKLPETFPLKLADTPAYLNWPGEAGAVRYGEGLFIGYRYYDAKEVPVLFPFGYGLSYTSFAYSNAKVSASSFKDVDGVVVTVEVTNTGSMAGKEIVQVYVHDRKSGLVRPPKELKGFAKVELQPGETKTVSIPLDFRAFAFYHPEHKQWITESGEFDLLIGASSTDIRQAVAVTLESTLRLPCILDKESTLREWLADPHGKIVFGPTFAQIEAQTRQAFGGGESGTESAIGLDFWDMLLDMPLASALMFLQAGLLMHYEDMANNLLSQVHSLE
;
A
#
# COMPACT_ATOMS: atom_id res chain seq x y z
N MET A 1 -38.19 15.40 -0.39
CA MET A 1 -36.94 14.84 0.07
C MET A 1 -37.12 14.27 1.48
N ALA A 2 -36.63 13.07 1.75
CA ALA A 2 -36.55 12.50 3.08
C ALA A 2 -35.10 12.47 3.55
N ILE A 3 -34.85 12.69 4.84
CA ILE A 3 -33.53 12.61 5.45
C ILE A 3 -33.62 11.59 6.59
N LEU A 4 -32.88 10.51 6.49
CA LEU A 4 -32.83 9.47 7.51
C LEU A 4 -31.51 9.56 8.27
N TYR A 5 -31.58 9.82 9.58
CA TYR A 5 -30.43 9.72 10.47
C TYR A 5 -30.34 8.30 11.01
N ILE A 6 -29.29 7.60 10.67
CA ILE A 6 -29.06 6.19 11.02
C ILE A 6 -27.78 6.11 11.85
N ALA A 7 -27.91 5.74 13.13
CA ALA A 7 -26.81 5.50 14.03
C ALA A 7 -26.76 4.02 14.40
N LEU A 8 -25.56 3.45 14.52
CA LEU A 8 -25.43 2.11 15.06
C LEU A 8 -25.85 2.09 16.55
N PRO A 9 -26.71 1.15 16.95
CA PRO A 9 -27.08 1.02 18.35
C PRO A 9 -25.92 0.51 19.19
N THR A 10 -25.89 0.85 20.50
CA THR A 10 -24.81 0.50 21.42
C THR A 10 -24.54 -1.01 21.54
N PHE A 11 -25.53 -1.85 21.28
CA PHE A 11 -25.31 -3.30 21.23
C PHE A 11 -24.62 -3.80 19.96
N LYS A 12 -24.47 -2.96 18.93
CA LYS A 12 -23.69 -3.26 17.72
C LYS A 12 -22.31 -2.57 17.73
N GLU A 13 -22.22 -1.39 18.30
CA GLU A 13 -20.98 -0.61 18.35
C GLU A 13 -20.81 0.00 19.73
N SER A 14 -19.83 -0.49 20.48
CA SER A 14 -19.50 -0.04 21.82
C SER A 14 -18.07 -0.40 22.17
N GLU A 15 -17.48 0.29 23.12
CA GLU A 15 -16.23 -0.13 23.75
C GLU A 15 -16.44 -1.42 24.55
N GLY A 16 -15.45 -2.31 24.51
CA GLY A 16 -15.42 -3.54 25.32
C GLY A 16 -15.93 -4.81 24.66
N TYR A 17 -16.45 -4.76 23.43
CA TYR A 17 -16.75 -5.93 22.62
C TYR A 17 -16.64 -5.67 21.12
N ASP A 18 -16.44 -6.75 20.36
CA ASP A 18 -16.24 -6.68 18.92
C ASP A 18 -17.56 -6.73 18.15
N ARG A 19 -17.60 -6.09 17.00
CA ARG A 19 -18.72 -6.22 16.06
C ARG A 19 -18.66 -7.58 15.38
N ALA A 20 -19.81 -8.28 15.37
CA ALA A 20 -19.95 -9.56 14.71
C ALA A 20 -20.17 -9.45 13.18
N ASP A 21 -20.62 -8.28 12.72
CA ASP A 21 -20.89 -7.97 11.32
C ASP A 21 -20.68 -6.46 11.04
N LEU A 22 -20.70 -6.08 9.74
CA LEU A 22 -20.67 -4.68 9.32
C LEU A 22 -22.05 -4.13 8.96
N ASP A 23 -23.11 -4.90 9.13
CA ASP A 23 -24.45 -4.52 8.68
C ASP A 23 -25.14 -3.54 9.65
N LEU A 24 -25.99 -2.70 9.11
CA LEU A 24 -27.04 -2.05 9.88
C LEU A 24 -28.01 -3.11 10.42
N THR A 25 -28.82 -2.77 11.43
CA THR A 25 -29.87 -3.68 11.88
C THR A 25 -30.91 -3.94 10.79
N LYS A 26 -31.54 -5.11 10.83
CA LYS A 26 -32.61 -5.46 9.86
C LYS A 26 -33.74 -4.42 9.83
N GLN A 27 -34.07 -3.85 11.00
CA GLN A 27 -35.08 -2.78 11.12
C GLN A 27 -34.62 -1.49 10.45
N GLN A 28 -33.35 -1.10 10.57
CA GLN A 28 -32.81 0.09 9.91
C GLN A 28 -32.79 -0.09 8.38
N ILE A 29 -32.36 -1.26 7.89
CA ILE A 29 -32.40 -1.57 6.45
C ILE A 29 -33.84 -1.55 5.93
N ALA A 30 -34.79 -2.14 6.66
CA ALA A 30 -36.19 -2.13 6.26
C ALA A 30 -36.76 -0.69 6.24
N LEU A 31 -36.42 0.14 7.23
CA LEU A 31 -36.79 1.55 7.27
C LEU A 31 -36.26 2.32 6.07
N ILE A 32 -34.97 2.18 5.75
CA ILE A 32 -34.37 2.83 4.58
C ILE A 32 -35.13 2.47 3.32
N LYS A 33 -35.38 1.17 3.08
CA LYS A 33 -36.06 0.68 1.88
C LYS A 33 -37.52 1.19 1.76
N ILE A 34 -38.27 1.16 2.85
CA ILE A 34 -39.67 1.62 2.86
C ILE A 34 -39.73 3.13 2.58
N VAL A 35 -38.85 3.92 3.20
CA VAL A 35 -38.84 5.38 3.00
C VAL A 35 -38.37 5.71 1.58
N ALA A 36 -37.33 5.04 1.08
CA ALA A 36 -36.81 5.27 -0.27
C ALA A 36 -37.85 4.91 -1.34
N LEU A 37 -38.62 3.83 -1.12
CA LEU A 37 -39.73 3.46 -2.01
C LEU A 37 -40.82 4.53 -2.05
N ALA A 38 -41.15 5.15 -0.90
CA ALA A 38 -42.15 6.20 -0.81
C ALA A 38 -41.61 7.57 -1.28
N GLN A 39 -40.34 7.83 -1.15
CA GLN A 39 -39.66 9.09 -1.50
C GLN A 39 -38.31 8.82 -2.15
N PRO A 40 -38.21 8.80 -3.49
CA PRO A 40 -36.95 8.53 -4.20
C PRO A 40 -35.81 9.48 -3.84
N ASN A 41 -36.10 10.74 -3.50
CA ASN A 41 -35.09 11.69 -3.01
C ASN A 41 -34.82 11.48 -1.51
N THR A 42 -34.41 10.28 -1.13
CA THR A 42 -34.01 9.94 0.24
C THR A 42 -32.51 10.06 0.40
N VAL A 43 -32.10 10.77 1.43
CA VAL A 43 -30.70 10.90 1.87
C VAL A 43 -30.52 10.18 3.20
N VAL A 44 -29.52 9.31 3.28
CA VAL A 44 -29.11 8.66 4.54
C VAL A 44 -27.91 9.38 5.12
N VAL A 45 -28.02 9.80 6.36
CA VAL A 45 -26.92 10.33 7.18
C VAL A 45 -26.51 9.24 8.15
N LEU A 46 -25.30 8.74 7.99
CA LEU A 46 -24.74 7.69 8.84
C LEU A 46 -23.98 8.31 10.02
N ASN A 47 -24.18 7.74 11.21
CA ASN A 47 -23.48 8.11 12.41
C ASN A 47 -22.94 6.84 13.10
N ASN A 48 -21.70 6.52 12.81
CA ASN A 48 -21.00 5.29 13.21
C ASN A 48 -19.51 5.56 13.38
N GLY A 49 -18.80 4.69 14.08
CA GLY A 49 -17.36 4.82 14.33
C GLY A 49 -16.48 4.02 13.35
N ALA A 50 -17.07 3.03 12.65
CA ALA A 50 -16.38 2.18 11.71
C ALA A 50 -17.27 1.91 10.49
N PRO A 51 -16.75 1.46 9.32
CA PRO A 51 -17.54 1.24 8.11
C PRO A 51 -18.76 0.35 8.34
N VAL A 52 -19.82 0.62 7.59
CA VAL A 52 -20.99 -0.24 7.50
C VAL A 52 -21.15 -0.78 6.08
N ALA A 53 -21.60 -2.04 5.98
CA ALA A 53 -21.95 -2.64 4.70
C ALA A 53 -23.25 -2.01 4.17
N MET A 54 -23.23 -1.54 2.94
CA MET A 54 -24.34 -0.82 2.32
C MET A 54 -24.96 -1.55 1.12
N SER A 55 -24.38 -2.67 0.69
CA SER A 55 -24.81 -3.39 -0.52
C SER A 55 -26.30 -3.76 -0.52
N ALA A 56 -26.92 -3.89 0.65
CA ALA A 56 -28.33 -4.25 0.79
C ALA A 56 -29.31 -3.09 0.51
N TRP A 57 -28.82 -1.83 0.45
CA TRP A 57 -29.70 -0.67 0.40
C TRP A 57 -29.14 0.57 -0.33
N ILE A 58 -27.86 0.60 -0.68
CA ILE A 58 -27.21 1.79 -1.28
C ILE A 58 -27.87 2.21 -2.60
N GLU A 59 -28.34 1.26 -3.40
CA GLU A 59 -28.98 1.52 -4.69
C GLU A 59 -30.41 2.08 -4.53
N ASP A 60 -31.01 1.99 -3.34
CA ASP A 60 -32.37 2.45 -3.08
C ASP A 60 -32.42 3.96 -2.74
N VAL A 61 -31.27 4.59 -2.44
CA VAL A 61 -31.21 5.98 -1.91
C VAL A 61 -30.50 6.94 -2.86
N ALA A 62 -30.86 8.20 -2.82
CA ALA A 62 -30.31 9.23 -3.70
C ALA A 62 -28.90 9.67 -3.27
N ALA A 63 -28.59 9.64 -1.96
CA ALA A 63 -27.27 10.01 -1.44
C ALA A 63 -27.04 9.45 -0.04
N VAL A 64 -25.76 9.29 0.29
CA VAL A 64 -25.31 8.95 1.65
C VAL A 64 -24.32 10.02 2.12
N LEU A 65 -24.51 10.52 3.33
CA LEU A 65 -23.56 11.37 4.04
C LEU A 65 -22.97 10.57 5.21
N GLU A 66 -21.69 10.22 5.10
CA GLU A 66 -20.96 9.63 6.21
C GLU A 66 -20.52 10.73 7.18
N ALA A 67 -21.13 10.77 8.35
CA ALA A 67 -20.91 11.80 9.33
C ALA A 67 -20.05 11.35 10.53
N TRP A 68 -19.69 10.09 10.56
CA TRP A 68 -18.91 9.47 11.63
C TRP A 68 -19.47 9.76 13.03
N MET A 69 -18.64 9.77 14.06
CA MET A 69 -19.01 10.20 15.41
C MET A 69 -18.91 11.71 15.52
N MET A 70 -20.04 12.38 15.34
CA MET A 70 -20.15 13.84 15.33
C MET A 70 -19.92 14.43 16.71
N GLY A 71 -19.24 15.57 16.74
CA GLY A 71 -19.16 16.41 17.95
C GLY A 71 -20.40 17.30 18.15
N GLN A 72 -20.28 18.27 19.06
CA GLN A 72 -21.35 19.17 19.49
C GLN A 72 -22.00 19.94 18.33
N ALA A 73 -21.26 20.33 17.31
CA ALA A 73 -21.75 21.11 16.17
C ALA A 73 -22.23 20.25 14.98
N GLY A 74 -22.29 18.93 15.11
CA GLY A 74 -22.58 18.00 14.02
C GLY A 74 -23.90 18.29 13.30
N GLY A 75 -24.98 18.54 14.02
CA GLY A 75 -26.28 18.86 13.43
C GLY A 75 -26.27 20.10 12.53
N VAL A 76 -25.55 21.14 12.93
CA VAL A 76 -25.43 22.38 12.14
C VAL A 76 -24.57 22.10 10.89
N ALA A 77 -23.45 21.39 11.04
CA ALA A 77 -22.57 21.05 9.92
C ALA A 77 -23.29 20.18 8.87
N ILE A 78 -24.08 19.20 9.30
CA ILE A 78 -24.90 18.39 8.38
C ILE A 78 -25.94 19.24 7.66
N ALA A 79 -26.66 20.10 8.38
CA ALA A 79 -27.64 20.99 7.76
C ALA A 79 -27.00 21.91 6.72
N ASP A 80 -25.82 22.47 7.00
CA ASP A 80 -25.11 23.33 6.05
C ASP A 80 -24.69 22.59 4.78
N ILE A 81 -24.29 21.32 4.90
CA ILE A 81 -23.99 20.46 3.75
C ILE A 81 -25.29 20.15 2.98
N LEU A 82 -26.32 19.63 3.66
CA LEU A 82 -27.55 19.18 3.00
C LEU A 82 -28.29 20.32 2.27
N PHE A 83 -28.19 21.55 2.79
CA PHE A 83 -28.78 22.74 2.15
C PHE A 83 -27.81 23.51 1.23
N GLY A 84 -26.62 22.98 0.97
CA GLY A 84 -25.66 23.54 0.05
C GLY A 84 -24.98 24.84 0.51
N ARG A 85 -25.07 25.18 1.81
CA ARG A 85 -24.34 26.33 2.37
C ARG A 85 -22.85 26.09 2.44
N VAL A 86 -22.46 24.83 2.63
CA VAL A 86 -21.09 24.34 2.64
C VAL A 86 -20.97 23.19 1.65
N ASN A 87 -19.99 23.28 0.74
CA ASN A 87 -19.65 22.19 -0.17
C ASN A 87 -18.83 21.14 0.60
N PRO A 88 -19.24 19.85 0.63
CA PRO A 88 -18.50 18.80 1.31
C PRO A 88 -17.12 18.62 0.68
N CYS A 89 -16.12 18.37 1.52
CA CYS A 89 -14.73 18.16 1.08
C CYS A 89 -14.01 17.10 1.90
N GLY A 90 -14.74 16.36 2.73
CA GLY A 90 -14.20 15.25 3.49
C GLY A 90 -13.82 14.08 2.57
N LYS A 91 -12.76 13.36 2.93
CA LYS A 91 -12.34 12.13 2.28
C LYS A 91 -12.37 10.98 3.30
N LEU A 92 -12.80 9.81 2.87
CA LEU A 92 -12.88 8.63 3.73
C LEU A 92 -11.49 8.25 4.24
N PRO A 93 -11.29 8.14 5.56
CA PRO A 93 -10.02 7.76 6.18
C PRO A 93 -9.76 6.26 6.12
N GLU A 94 -10.72 5.48 5.65
CA GLU A 94 -10.62 4.03 5.47
C GLU A 94 -11.47 3.55 4.28
N THR A 95 -11.21 2.32 3.86
CA THR A 95 -11.95 1.65 2.78
C THR A 95 -13.26 1.10 3.32
N PHE A 96 -14.36 1.27 2.59
CA PHE A 96 -15.65 0.61 2.85
C PHE A 96 -15.71 -0.70 2.07
N PRO A 97 -15.57 -1.86 2.74
CA PRO A 97 -15.68 -3.15 2.06
C PRO A 97 -17.12 -3.49 1.71
N LEU A 98 -17.32 -4.45 0.81
CA LEU A 98 -18.66 -4.95 0.50
C LEU A 98 -19.23 -5.82 1.62
N LYS A 99 -18.39 -6.55 2.35
CA LYS A 99 -18.76 -7.44 3.47
C LYS A 99 -17.58 -7.64 4.42
N LEU A 100 -17.87 -8.08 5.64
CA LEU A 100 -16.85 -8.35 6.66
C LEU A 100 -15.78 -9.36 6.21
N ALA A 101 -16.18 -10.40 5.46
CA ALA A 101 -15.23 -11.41 4.99
C ALA A 101 -14.18 -10.89 3.99
N ASP A 102 -14.34 -9.67 3.46
CA ASP A 102 -13.39 -9.05 2.57
C ASP A 102 -12.29 -8.26 3.34
N THR A 103 -12.39 -8.16 4.66
CA THR A 103 -11.42 -7.41 5.47
C THR A 103 -10.12 -8.20 5.66
N PRO A 104 -8.95 -7.53 5.71
CA PRO A 104 -7.65 -8.22 5.81
C PRO A 104 -7.49 -9.07 7.07
N ALA A 105 -8.07 -8.65 8.19
CA ALA A 105 -7.98 -9.36 9.47
C ALA A 105 -8.99 -10.50 9.65
N TYR A 106 -9.89 -10.75 8.69
CA TYR A 106 -11.04 -11.65 8.84
C TYR A 106 -10.69 -13.06 9.35
N LEU A 107 -9.58 -13.63 8.88
CA LEU A 107 -9.13 -14.97 9.28
C LEU A 107 -8.32 -14.97 10.58
N ASN A 108 -7.86 -13.80 11.04
CA ASN A 108 -6.96 -13.68 12.20
C ASN A 108 -7.68 -13.15 13.45
N TRP A 109 -8.81 -12.49 13.29
CA TRP A 109 -9.58 -11.88 14.36
C TRP A 109 -10.84 -12.70 14.68
N PRO A 110 -11.21 -12.88 15.95
CA PRO A 110 -10.62 -12.35 17.19
C PRO A 110 -9.42 -13.14 17.72
N GLY A 111 -8.92 -14.13 16.99
CA GLY A 111 -7.84 -15.00 17.41
C GLY A 111 -8.34 -16.23 18.18
N GLU A 112 -7.41 -17.01 18.72
CA GLU A 112 -7.67 -18.22 19.47
C GLU A 112 -6.65 -18.40 20.62
N ALA A 113 -7.04 -19.09 21.68
CA ALA A 113 -6.18 -19.39 22.83
C ALA A 113 -5.50 -18.13 23.43
N GLY A 114 -6.17 -16.99 23.43
CA GLY A 114 -5.65 -15.71 23.97
C GLY A 114 -4.61 -15.03 23.09
N ALA A 115 -4.42 -15.46 21.84
CA ALA A 115 -3.48 -14.88 20.90
C ALA A 115 -4.16 -14.43 19.60
N VAL A 116 -3.75 -13.28 19.07
CA VAL A 116 -4.14 -12.76 17.76
C VAL A 116 -2.91 -12.67 16.87
N ARG A 117 -3.04 -13.18 15.64
CA ARG A 117 -1.98 -13.10 14.64
C ARG A 117 -2.24 -11.91 13.73
N TYR A 118 -1.27 -11.01 13.59
CA TYR A 118 -1.30 -9.92 12.60
C TYR A 118 -0.75 -10.42 11.27
N GLY A 119 -1.39 -11.48 10.71
CA GLY A 119 -0.95 -12.16 9.50
C GLY A 119 -1.02 -11.32 8.23
N GLU A 120 -1.78 -10.24 8.25
CA GLU A 120 -1.84 -9.25 7.17
C GLU A 120 -0.57 -8.40 7.03
N GLY A 121 0.27 -8.30 8.08
CA GLY A 121 1.51 -7.55 8.07
C GLY A 121 1.31 -6.08 7.66
N LEU A 122 1.97 -5.65 6.58
CA LEU A 122 1.83 -4.29 6.03
C LEU A 122 0.55 -4.08 5.21
N PHE A 123 -0.17 -5.15 4.88
CA PHE A 123 -1.35 -5.11 4.02
C PHE A 123 -2.63 -4.86 4.83
N ILE A 124 -2.73 -3.66 5.40
CA ILE A 124 -3.91 -3.17 6.13
C ILE A 124 -4.66 -2.12 5.30
N GLY A 125 -5.99 -2.01 5.50
CA GLY A 125 -6.82 -1.05 4.80
C GLY A 125 -6.66 -1.15 3.27
N TYR A 126 -6.61 -0.01 2.56
CA TYR A 126 -6.51 0.05 1.10
C TYR A 126 -5.29 -0.69 0.53
N ARG A 127 -4.21 -0.84 1.28
CA ARG A 127 -3.01 -1.57 0.84
C ARG A 127 -3.32 -3.04 0.56
N TYR A 128 -4.20 -3.64 1.37
CA TYR A 128 -4.68 -5.01 1.16
C TYR A 128 -5.60 -5.09 -0.04
N TYR A 129 -6.61 -4.22 -0.12
CA TYR A 129 -7.59 -4.26 -1.20
C TYR A 129 -6.94 -4.02 -2.56
N ASP A 130 -5.96 -3.10 -2.62
CA ASP A 130 -5.19 -2.85 -3.83
C ASP A 130 -4.31 -4.05 -4.23
N ALA A 131 -3.60 -4.66 -3.27
CA ALA A 131 -2.69 -5.77 -3.54
C ALA A 131 -3.41 -7.07 -3.92
N LYS A 132 -4.63 -7.27 -3.39
CA LYS A 132 -5.46 -8.45 -3.66
C LYS A 132 -6.52 -8.20 -4.74
N GLU A 133 -6.59 -6.97 -5.27
CA GLU A 133 -7.60 -6.56 -6.25
C GLU A 133 -9.04 -6.89 -5.80
N VAL A 134 -9.29 -6.73 -4.48
CA VAL A 134 -10.61 -6.98 -3.89
C VAL A 134 -11.53 -5.81 -4.18
N PRO A 135 -12.71 -6.01 -4.79
CA PRO A 135 -13.69 -4.96 -5.00
C PRO A 135 -14.15 -4.35 -3.67
N VAL A 136 -14.29 -3.03 -3.65
CA VAL A 136 -14.73 -2.27 -2.49
C VAL A 136 -15.91 -1.38 -2.86
N LEU A 137 -16.72 -1.01 -1.88
CA LEU A 137 -17.84 -0.09 -2.11
C LEU A 137 -17.32 1.34 -2.31
N PHE A 138 -16.47 1.79 -1.38
CA PHE A 138 -15.77 3.08 -1.47
C PHE A 138 -14.31 2.91 -1.08
N PRO A 139 -13.37 3.36 -1.91
CA PRO A 139 -11.95 3.25 -1.62
C PRO A 139 -11.51 4.27 -0.56
N PHE A 140 -10.37 4.02 0.06
CA PHE A 140 -9.69 5.00 0.90
C PHE A 140 -9.46 6.32 0.16
N GLY A 141 -9.69 7.44 0.82
CA GLY A 141 -9.52 8.76 0.24
C GLY A 141 -10.69 9.23 -0.64
N TYR A 142 -11.74 8.41 -0.84
CA TYR A 142 -12.92 8.77 -1.61
C TYR A 142 -13.74 9.85 -0.92
N GLY A 143 -14.39 10.70 -1.71
CA GLY A 143 -15.37 11.69 -1.25
C GLY A 143 -15.80 12.60 -2.38
N LEU A 144 -17.10 12.84 -2.48
CA LEU A 144 -17.72 13.67 -3.49
C LEU A 144 -17.72 15.15 -3.07
N SER A 145 -17.91 16.01 -4.05
CA SER A 145 -18.10 17.45 -3.91
C SER A 145 -19.31 17.89 -4.76
N TYR A 146 -19.89 19.05 -4.45
CA TYR A 146 -20.91 19.68 -5.30
C TYR A 146 -20.31 20.40 -6.52
N THR A 147 -19.00 20.33 -6.69
CA THR A 147 -18.27 20.80 -7.86
C THR A 147 -17.33 19.72 -8.36
N SER A 148 -16.66 19.95 -9.47
CA SER A 148 -15.70 19.01 -10.06
C SER A 148 -14.33 19.65 -10.20
N PHE A 149 -13.28 18.81 -10.15
CA PHE A 149 -11.90 19.24 -10.22
C PHE A 149 -11.15 18.48 -11.31
N ALA A 150 -10.32 19.20 -12.07
CA ALA A 150 -9.36 18.62 -13.01
C ALA A 150 -7.94 18.78 -12.48
N TYR A 151 -7.09 17.81 -12.77
CA TYR A 151 -5.67 17.82 -12.40
C TYR A 151 -4.83 17.86 -13.67
N SER A 152 -3.81 18.70 -13.70
CA SER A 152 -2.93 18.87 -14.86
C SER A 152 -1.51 19.24 -14.42
N ASN A 153 -0.56 19.17 -15.36
CA ASN A 153 0.80 19.68 -15.21
C ASN A 153 1.54 19.17 -13.96
N ALA A 154 1.38 17.89 -13.62
CA ALA A 154 2.14 17.29 -12.54
C ALA A 154 3.64 17.32 -12.85
N LYS A 155 4.43 17.81 -11.90
CA LYS A 155 5.89 17.95 -11.99
C LYS A 155 6.53 17.63 -10.66
N VAL A 156 7.83 17.40 -10.69
CA VAL A 156 8.69 17.21 -9.53
C VAL A 156 9.84 18.22 -9.55
N SER A 157 10.34 18.58 -8.37
CA SER A 157 11.49 19.49 -8.24
C SER A 157 12.78 18.91 -8.81
N ALA A 158 12.92 17.58 -8.80
CA ALA A 158 14.02 16.83 -9.41
C ALA A 158 13.53 15.45 -9.84
N SER A 159 13.91 15.00 -11.04
CA SER A 159 13.61 13.64 -11.52
C SER A 159 14.56 12.59 -10.96
N SER A 160 15.72 12.99 -10.43
CA SER A 160 16.67 12.18 -9.70
C SER A 160 17.17 12.97 -8.49
N PHE A 161 17.20 12.32 -7.31
CA PHE A 161 17.57 12.96 -6.05
C PHE A 161 18.09 11.93 -5.06
N LYS A 162 18.80 12.41 -4.03
CA LYS A 162 19.22 11.58 -2.89
C LYS A 162 18.12 11.52 -1.83
N ASP A 163 18.07 10.42 -1.12
CA ASP A 163 17.09 10.21 -0.05
C ASP A 163 17.08 11.32 1.01
N VAL A 164 18.24 11.91 1.29
CA VAL A 164 18.40 13.03 2.24
C VAL A 164 17.86 14.37 1.73
N ASP A 165 17.72 14.54 0.42
CA ASP A 165 17.26 15.80 -0.20
C ASP A 165 15.74 15.90 -0.25
N GLY A 166 15.04 14.76 -0.38
CA GLY A 166 13.62 14.72 -0.65
C GLY A 166 13.25 15.28 -2.03
N VAL A 167 11.95 15.37 -2.31
CA VAL A 167 11.44 15.91 -3.58
C VAL A 167 10.11 16.64 -3.33
N VAL A 168 9.82 17.68 -4.11
CA VAL A 168 8.54 18.37 -4.05
C VAL A 168 7.72 18.02 -5.30
N VAL A 169 6.52 17.47 -5.07
CA VAL A 169 5.51 17.26 -6.12
C VAL A 169 4.69 18.52 -6.27
N THR A 170 4.49 18.98 -7.50
CA THR A 170 3.57 20.06 -7.83
C THR A 170 2.54 19.59 -8.85
N VAL A 171 1.29 20.02 -8.70
CA VAL A 171 0.20 19.73 -9.63
C VAL A 171 -0.74 20.92 -9.70
N GLU A 172 -1.26 21.23 -10.87
CA GLU A 172 -2.30 22.23 -11.04
C GLU A 172 -3.67 21.58 -10.83
N VAL A 173 -4.50 22.20 -9.99
CA VAL A 173 -5.89 21.81 -9.77
C VAL A 173 -6.81 22.93 -10.21
N THR A 174 -7.75 22.61 -11.08
CA THR A 174 -8.76 23.54 -11.60
C THR A 174 -10.14 23.13 -11.12
N ASN A 175 -10.90 24.05 -10.57
CA ASN A 175 -12.33 23.85 -10.31
C ASN A 175 -13.08 24.01 -11.65
N THR A 176 -13.59 22.91 -12.19
CA THR A 176 -14.28 22.88 -13.48
C THR A 176 -15.80 22.97 -13.35
N GLY A 177 -16.33 23.02 -12.13
CA GLY A 177 -17.76 23.16 -11.88
C GLY A 177 -18.18 24.60 -11.58
N SER A 178 -19.40 24.77 -11.11
CA SER A 178 -20.05 26.08 -10.91
C SER A 178 -20.09 26.57 -9.47
N MET A 179 -19.62 25.77 -8.50
CA MET A 179 -19.59 26.13 -7.07
C MET A 179 -18.15 26.21 -6.58
N ALA A 180 -17.90 27.10 -5.61
CA ALA A 180 -16.64 27.07 -4.86
C ALA A 180 -16.53 25.75 -4.10
N GLY A 181 -15.32 25.18 -4.04
CA GLY A 181 -15.10 23.92 -3.37
C GLY A 181 -13.65 23.74 -2.93
N LYS A 182 -13.47 22.71 -2.08
CA LYS A 182 -12.14 22.32 -1.62
C LYS A 182 -11.82 20.92 -2.10
N GLU A 183 -10.65 20.75 -2.69
CA GLU A 183 -10.14 19.42 -3.08
C GLU A 183 -8.99 19.01 -2.17
N ILE A 184 -8.83 17.71 -1.96
CA ILE A 184 -7.69 17.12 -1.26
C ILE A 184 -6.88 16.31 -2.26
N VAL A 185 -5.77 16.88 -2.69
CA VAL A 185 -4.79 16.21 -3.54
C VAL A 185 -4.03 15.20 -2.70
N GLN A 186 -3.96 13.96 -3.14
CA GLN A 186 -3.30 12.86 -2.46
C GLN A 186 -2.13 12.38 -3.31
N VAL A 187 -0.95 12.17 -2.70
CA VAL A 187 0.23 11.64 -3.36
C VAL A 187 0.58 10.29 -2.74
N TYR A 188 0.53 9.27 -3.59
CA TYR A 188 0.93 7.91 -3.25
C TYR A 188 2.29 7.61 -3.88
N VAL A 189 3.12 6.87 -3.17
CA VAL A 189 4.43 6.41 -3.64
C VAL A 189 4.35 4.92 -3.93
N HIS A 190 4.73 4.53 -5.14
CA HIS A 190 4.92 3.16 -5.59
C HIS A 190 6.39 2.90 -5.81
N ASP A 191 6.95 1.95 -5.12
CA ASP A 191 8.29 1.43 -5.35
C ASP A 191 8.21 0.34 -6.42
N ARG A 192 8.88 0.55 -7.56
CA ARG A 192 8.82 -0.40 -8.67
C ARG A 192 9.55 -1.71 -8.39
N LYS A 193 10.57 -1.68 -7.50
CA LYS A 193 11.37 -2.84 -7.15
C LYS A 193 11.93 -2.70 -5.73
N SER A 194 11.27 -3.30 -4.77
CA SER A 194 11.72 -3.35 -3.39
C SER A 194 12.34 -4.70 -3.04
N GLY A 195 13.35 -4.69 -2.16
CA GLY A 195 13.98 -5.88 -1.60
C GLY A 195 13.06 -6.68 -0.67
N LEU A 196 12.05 -6.04 -0.08
CA LEU A 196 11.01 -6.69 0.70
C LEU A 196 9.64 -6.50 0.07
N VAL A 197 8.72 -7.40 0.40
CA VAL A 197 7.32 -7.30 -0.08
C VAL A 197 6.68 -6.05 0.50
N ARG A 198 6.18 -5.17 -0.38
CA ARG A 198 5.53 -3.90 -0.04
C ARG A 198 4.15 -3.77 -0.70
N PRO A 199 3.26 -2.93 -0.13
CA PRO A 199 2.02 -2.57 -0.80
C PRO A 199 2.26 -1.92 -2.17
N PRO A 200 1.34 -2.10 -3.14
CA PRO A 200 1.49 -1.52 -4.48
C PRO A 200 1.67 -0.01 -4.48
N LYS A 201 1.11 0.68 -3.48
CA LYS A 201 1.29 2.11 -3.26
C LYS A 201 0.96 2.50 -1.82
N GLU A 202 1.55 3.58 -1.36
CA GLU A 202 1.33 4.11 -0.01
C GLU A 202 1.12 5.61 -0.05
N LEU A 203 0.07 6.11 0.64
CA LEU A 203 -0.14 7.55 0.81
C LEU A 203 1.02 8.15 1.60
N LYS A 204 1.73 9.10 1.00
CA LYS A 204 2.90 9.74 1.62
C LYS A 204 2.77 11.26 1.77
N GLY A 205 1.80 11.85 1.10
CA GLY A 205 1.54 13.28 1.23
C GLY A 205 0.13 13.64 0.76
N PHE A 206 -0.40 14.72 1.30
CA PHE A 206 -1.66 15.29 0.83
C PHE A 206 -1.73 16.79 1.13
N ALA A 207 -2.52 17.51 0.35
CA ALA A 207 -2.78 18.92 0.60
C ALA A 207 -4.23 19.28 0.22
N LYS A 208 -4.83 20.16 1.02
CA LYS A 208 -6.17 20.70 0.74
C LYS A 208 -6.05 22.06 0.08
N VAL A 209 -6.75 22.27 -1.02
CA VAL A 209 -6.81 23.52 -1.76
C VAL A 209 -8.26 23.99 -1.94
N GLU A 210 -8.51 25.28 -1.73
CA GLU A 210 -9.82 25.92 -1.97
C GLU A 210 -9.78 26.65 -3.30
N LEU A 211 -10.81 26.45 -4.13
CA LEU A 211 -10.90 26.97 -5.51
C LEU A 211 -12.28 27.56 -5.79
N GLN A 212 -12.33 28.76 -6.33
CA GLN A 212 -13.53 29.34 -6.92
C GLN A 212 -13.84 28.66 -8.28
N PRO A 213 -15.07 28.76 -8.80
CA PRO A 213 -15.40 28.29 -10.14
C PRO A 213 -14.45 28.85 -11.20
N GLY A 214 -13.86 27.96 -12.01
CA GLY A 214 -12.88 28.30 -13.04
C GLY A 214 -11.47 28.63 -12.52
N GLU A 215 -11.25 28.70 -11.21
CA GLU A 215 -9.94 28.96 -10.63
C GLU A 215 -9.00 27.75 -10.75
N THR A 216 -7.74 28.04 -11.09
CA THR A 216 -6.65 27.07 -11.07
C THR A 216 -5.60 27.47 -10.04
N LYS A 217 -5.16 26.54 -9.22
CA LYS A 217 -4.03 26.73 -8.28
C LYS A 217 -3.02 25.62 -8.41
N THR A 218 -1.76 25.97 -8.25
CA THR A 218 -0.68 24.98 -8.08
C THR A 218 -0.62 24.53 -6.63
N VAL A 219 -0.72 23.23 -6.43
CA VAL A 219 -0.57 22.57 -5.14
C VAL A 219 0.83 21.98 -5.06
N SER A 220 1.54 22.21 -3.95
CA SER A 220 2.89 21.71 -3.71
C SER A 220 2.87 20.79 -2.50
N ILE A 221 3.42 19.59 -2.64
CA ILE A 221 3.47 18.57 -1.60
C ILE A 221 4.92 18.09 -1.46
N PRO A 222 5.59 18.41 -0.34
CA PRO A 222 6.95 17.91 -0.08
C PRO A 222 6.88 16.44 0.34
N LEU A 223 7.83 15.65 -0.16
CA LEU A 223 8.07 14.26 0.20
C LEU A 223 9.51 14.15 0.71
N ASP A 224 9.65 13.79 1.95
CA ASP A 224 10.94 13.59 2.61
C ASP A 224 11.43 12.13 2.53
N PHE A 225 12.54 11.84 3.20
CA PHE A 225 13.08 10.49 3.34
C PHE A 225 12.02 9.44 3.69
N ARG A 226 11.10 9.76 4.63
CA ARG A 226 10.08 8.81 5.11
C ARG A 226 9.04 8.45 4.04
N ALA A 227 8.89 9.28 3.03
CA ALA A 227 7.98 8.98 1.92
C ALA A 227 8.45 7.77 1.09
N PHE A 228 9.75 7.52 1.02
CA PHE A 228 10.38 6.46 0.23
C PHE A 228 10.85 5.28 1.08
N ALA A 229 11.02 5.50 2.38
CA ALA A 229 11.55 4.52 3.32
C ALA A 229 10.52 3.46 3.73
N PHE A 230 11.03 2.28 4.06
CA PHE A 230 10.32 1.23 4.79
C PHE A 230 11.15 0.76 5.98
N TYR A 231 10.51 0.14 6.96
CA TYR A 231 11.20 -0.43 8.11
C TYR A 231 11.73 -1.82 7.75
N HIS A 232 13.04 -1.99 7.79
CA HIS A 232 13.68 -3.29 7.54
C HIS A 232 13.82 -4.05 8.86
N PRO A 233 13.22 -5.25 9.00
CA PRO A 233 13.18 -5.96 10.29
C PRO A 233 14.56 -6.43 10.77
N GLU A 234 15.46 -6.85 9.87
CA GLU A 234 16.78 -7.33 10.21
C GLU A 234 17.72 -6.19 10.55
N HIS A 235 17.72 -5.12 9.75
CA HIS A 235 18.48 -3.89 10.07
C HIS A 235 17.86 -3.10 11.23
N LYS A 236 16.63 -3.38 11.64
CA LYS A 236 15.89 -2.72 12.74
C LYS A 236 15.83 -1.21 12.60
N GLN A 237 15.76 -0.71 11.37
CA GLN A 237 15.73 0.72 11.06
C GLN A 237 14.93 1.00 9.78
N TRP A 238 14.62 2.28 9.59
CA TRP A 238 14.03 2.76 8.35
C TRP A 238 15.10 2.91 7.29
N ILE A 239 14.90 2.28 6.14
CA ILE A 239 15.84 2.32 5.02
C ILE A 239 15.15 2.77 3.74
N THR A 240 15.94 3.31 2.83
CA THR A 240 15.60 3.56 1.44
C THR A 240 16.47 2.70 0.55
N GLU A 241 15.94 2.24 -0.55
CA GLU A 241 16.68 1.54 -1.60
C GLU A 241 16.81 2.45 -2.82
N SER A 242 17.95 2.38 -3.49
CA SER A 242 18.13 3.08 -4.76
C SER A 242 17.29 2.43 -5.85
N GLY A 243 16.52 3.22 -6.60
CA GLY A 243 15.66 2.68 -7.63
C GLY A 243 14.70 3.69 -8.23
N GLU A 244 13.80 3.19 -9.07
CA GLU A 244 12.74 3.96 -9.69
C GLU A 244 11.46 3.87 -8.88
N PHE A 245 10.82 5.02 -8.69
CA PHE A 245 9.55 5.16 -7.99
C PHE A 245 8.54 5.88 -8.87
N ASP A 246 7.26 5.54 -8.73
CA ASP A 246 6.16 6.32 -9.30
C ASP A 246 5.48 7.14 -8.21
N LEU A 247 5.36 8.44 -8.45
CA LEU A 247 4.58 9.35 -7.64
C LEU A 247 3.21 9.46 -8.29
N LEU A 248 2.21 8.87 -7.64
CA LEU A 248 0.83 8.77 -8.14
C LEU A 248 -0.02 9.84 -7.47
N ILE A 249 -0.51 10.80 -8.24
CA ILE A 249 -1.29 11.93 -7.75
C ILE A 249 -2.76 11.69 -8.05
N GLY A 250 -3.60 11.66 -7.03
CA GLY A 250 -5.00 11.31 -7.17
C GLY A 250 -5.94 12.00 -6.21
N ALA A 251 -7.23 11.72 -6.39
CA ALA A 251 -8.32 12.17 -5.53
C ALA A 251 -8.76 11.09 -4.53
N SER A 252 -8.32 9.84 -4.74
CA SER A 252 -8.48 8.68 -3.83
C SER A 252 -7.42 7.63 -4.15
N SER A 253 -7.38 6.53 -3.39
CA SER A 253 -6.44 5.42 -3.65
C SER A 253 -6.67 4.73 -5.02
N THR A 254 -7.85 4.84 -5.60
CA THR A 254 -8.19 4.26 -6.90
C THR A 254 -8.40 5.31 -8.02
N ASP A 255 -8.59 6.57 -7.68
CA ASP A 255 -8.73 7.68 -8.65
C ASP A 255 -7.39 8.40 -8.81
N ILE A 256 -6.44 7.75 -9.51
CA ILE A 256 -5.14 8.32 -9.86
C ILE A 256 -5.29 9.11 -11.17
N ARG A 257 -4.97 10.38 -11.13
CA ARG A 257 -5.17 11.33 -12.25
C ARG A 257 -3.90 11.74 -12.96
N GLN A 258 -2.77 11.73 -12.25
CA GLN A 258 -1.44 12.05 -12.79
C GLN A 258 -0.42 11.10 -12.19
N ALA A 259 0.68 10.85 -12.92
CA ALA A 259 1.80 10.07 -12.43
C ALA A 259 3.12 10.67 -12.92
N VAL A 260 4.14 10.67 -12.08
CA VAL A 260 5.50 11.13 -12.41
C VAL A 260 6.50 10.11 -11.89
N ALA A 261 7.37 9.63 -12.77
CA ALA A 261 8.47 8.75 -12.39
C ALA A 261 9.66 9.55 -11.86
N VAL A 262 10.31 9.01 -10.83
CA VAL A 262 11.52 9.57 -10.23
C VAL A 262 12.54 8.48 -9.93
N THR A 263 13.83 8.86 -9.87
CA THR A 263 14.91 7.96 -9.45
C THR A 263 15.46 8.45 -8.11
N LEU A 264 15.49 7.57 -7.12
CA LEU A 264 16.08 7.83 -5.82
C LEU A 264 17.45 7.14 -5.72
N GLU A 265 18.44 7.87 -5.22
CA GLU A 265 19.75 7.37 -4.81
C GLU A 265 19.77 7.30 -3.29
N SER A 266 19.78 6.10 -2.71
CA SER A 266 19.95 5.91 -1.28
C SER A 266 21.39 6.22 -0.86
N THR A 267 21.57 7.04 0.16
CA THR A 267 22.87 7.35 0.77
C THR A 267 23.19 6.45 1.96
N LEU A 268 22.26 5.56 2.33
CA LEU A 268 22.42 4.67 3.46
C LEU A 268 23.49 3.62 3.18
N ARG A 269 24.35 3.44 4.18
CA ARG A 269 25.26 2.30 4.23
C ARG A 269 24.73 1.37 5.32
N LEU A 270 24.35 0.17 4.90
CA LEU A 270 23.80 -0.84 5.80
C LEU A 270 24.89 -1.86 6.12
N PRO A 271 24.96 -2.35 7.38
CA PRO A 271 25.83 -3.46 7.71
C PRO A 271 25.41 -4.71 6.92
N CYS A 272 26.35 -5.57 6.62
CA CYS A 272 26.07 -6.84 5.97
C CYS A 272 25.32 -7.76 6.93
N ILE A 273 24.20 -8.32 6.47
CA ILE A 273 23.36 -9.26 7.25
C ILE A 273 23.41 -10.68 6.69
N LEU A 274 24.32 -10.93 5.75
CA LEU A 274 24.46 -12.26 5.16
C LEU A 274 24.81 -13.32 6.22
N ASP A 275 24.15 -14.47 6.10
CA ASP A 275 24.39 -15.64 6.92
C ASP A 275 24.39 -16.94 6.07
N LYS A 276 24.36 -18.10 6.71
CA LYS A 276 24.35 -19.40 6.02
C LYS A 276 23.01 -19.70 5.34
N GLU A 277 21.93 -19.10 5.84
CA GLU A 277 20.58 -19.28 5.32
C GLU A 277 20.26 -18.27 4.21
N SER A 278 21.09 -17.23 4.06
CA SER A 278 20.99 -16.29 2.94
C SER A 278 21.24 -17.00 1.63
N THR A 279 20.38 -16.74 0.64
CA THR A 279 20.44 -17.36 -0.69
C THR A 279 21.68 -16.93 -1.47
N LEU A 280 22.11 -17.72 -2.46
CA LEU A 280 23.20 -17.30 -3.33
C LEU A 280 22.88 -16.01 -4.07
N ARG A 281 21.61 -15.77 -4.39
CA ARG A 281 21.12 -14.53 -5.01
C ARG A 281 21.37 -13.33 -4.09
N GLU A 282 21.07 -13.45 -2.78
CA GLU A 282 21.34 -12.42 -1.78
C GLU A 282 22.85 -12.18 -1.62
N TRP A 283 23.65 -13.24 -1.56
CA TRP A 283 25.09 -13.14 -1.53
C TRP A 283 25.69 -12.39 -2.73
N LEU A 284 25.18 -12.63 -3.93
CA LEU A 284 25.63 -11.95 -5.15
C LEU A 284 25.07 -10.54 -5.32
N ALA A 285 23.94 -10.23 -4.67
CA ALA A 285 23.35 -8.90 -4.65
C ALA A 285 24.02 -7.97 -3.62
N ASP A 286 24.49 -8.51 -2.49
CA ASP A 286 25.20 -7.76 -1.47
C ASP A 286 26.60 -7.35 -1.97
N PRO A 287 27.05 -6.09 -1.79
CA PRO A 287 28.35 -5.62 -2.25
C PRO A 287 29.52 -6.40 -1.66
N HIS A 288 29.52 -6.72 -0.37
CA HIS A 288 30.57 -7.48 0.30
C HIS A 288 30.48 -8.97 -0.09
N GLY A 289 29.26 -9.52 -0.10
CA GLY A 289 29.00 -10.88 -0.55
C GLY A 289 29.51 -11.13 -1.98
N LYS A 290 29.26 -10.19 -2.88
CA LYS A 290 29.74 -10.26 -4.27
C LYS A 290 31.26 -10.25 -4.35
N ILE A 291 31.95 -9.46 -3.52
CA ILE A 291 33.43 -9.42 -3.48
C ILE A 291 33.98 -10.77 -3.02
N VAL A 292 33.41 -11.34 -1.94
CA VAL A 292 33.90 -12.56 -1.29
C VAL A 292 33.48 -13.82 -2.06
N PHE A 293 32.22 -13.94 -2.43
CA PHE A 293 31.65 -15.14 -3.02
C PHE A 293 31.65 -15.13 -4.55
N GLY A 294 31.61 -13.97 -5.21
CA GLY A 294 31.54 -13.84 -6.66
C GLY A 294 32.61 -14.63 -7.42
N PRO A 295 33.91 -14.59 -7.04
CA PRO A 295 34.96 -15.41 -7.68
C PRO A 295 34.72 -16.91 -7.56
N THR A 296 34.28 -17.34 -6.37
CA THR A 296 33.96 -18.75 -6.09
C THR A 296 32.75 -19.19 -6.93
N PHE A 297 31.70 -18.37 -6.99
CA PHE A 297 30.52 -18.64 -7.78
C PHE A 297 30.86 -18.78 -9.28
N ALA A 298 31.66 -17.86 -9.83
CA ALA A 298 32.11 -17.92 -11.23
C ALA A 298 32.91 -19.21 -11.55
N GLN A 299 33.72 -19.67 -10.59
CA GLN A 299 34.46 -20.94 -10.75
C GLN A 299 33.51 -22.13 -10.74
N ILE A 300 32.54 -22.16 -9.83
CA ILE A 300 31.51 -23.19 -9.74
C ILE A 300 30.68 -23.22 -11.05
N GLU A 301 30.24 -22.04 -11.50
CA GLU A 301 29.50 -21.92 -12.77
C GLU A 301 30.28 -22.48 -13.95
N ALA A 302 31.54 -22.10 -14.08
CA ALA A 302 32.38 -22.58 -15.17
C ALA A 302 32.60 -24.10 -15.14
N GLN A 303 32.85 -24.70 -13.97
CA GLN A 303 33.02 -26.14 -13.81
C GLN A 303 31.73 -26.91 -14.10
N THR A 304 30.56 -26.38 -13.62
CA THR A 304 29.28 -27.01 -13.87
C THR A 304 28.88 -26.97 -15.35
N ARG A 305 29.08 -25.82 -16.02
CA ARG A 305 28.86 -25.71 -17.48
C ARG A 305 29.74 -26.70 -18.26
N GLN A 306 30.99 -26.92 -17.83
CA GLN A 306 31.88 -27.87 -18.45
C GLN A 306 31.46 -29.34 -18.23
N ALA A 307 30.93 -29.68 -17.05
CA ALA A 307 30.49 -31.01 -16.67
C ALA A 307 29.17 -31.43 -17.37
N PHE A 308 28.25 -30.48 -17.58
CA PHE A 308 26.94 -30.74 -18.20
C PHE A 308 26.87 -30.43 -19.71
N GLY A 309 27.98 -30.14 -20.38
CA GLY A 309 28.08 -29.92 -21.82
C GLY A 309 27.68 -28.50 -22.22
N GLY A 310 28.68 -27.73 -22.62
CA GLY A 310 28.54 -26.32 -23.02
C GLY A 310 27.80 -26.07 -24.32
N GLY A 311 26.49 -26.10 -24.30
CA GLY A 311 25.66 -25.60 -25.39
C GLY A 311 24.67 -24.61 -24.85
N GLU A 312 24.38 -23.51 -25.55
CA GLU A 312 23.38 -22.50 -25.21
C GLU A 312 21.94 -23.06 -24.99
N SER A 313 21.73 -24.36 -25.25
CA SER A 313 20.47 -25.10 -25.10
C SER A 313 20.53 -26.24 -24.07
N GLY A 314 21.62 -26.39 -23.28
CA GLY A 314 21.86 -27.58 -22.45
C GLY A 314 21.40 -27.50 -20.98
N THR A 315 20.90 -26.38 -20.50
CA THR A 315 20.44 -26.21 -19.10
C THR A 315 18.94 -26.17 -18.96
N GLU A 316 18.18 -26.08 -20.04
CA GLU A 316 16.74 -26.35 -20.00
C GLU A 316 16.56 -27.86 -19.83
N SER A 317 16.36 -28.30 -18.61
CA SER A 317 16.01 -29.69 -18.33
C SER A 317 14.71 -30.04 -19.07
N ALA A 318 14.50 -31.31 -19.37
CA ALA A 318 13.26 -31.82 -19.99
C ALA A 318 11.97 -31.48 -19.20
N ILE A 319 12.09 -30.77 -18.07
CA ILE A 319 11.02 -30.28 -17.18
C ILE A 319 10.90 -28.75 -17.18
N GLY A 320 11.68 -28.00 -18.01
CA GLY A 320 11.57 -26.54 -18.12
C GLY A 320 12.03 -25.74 -16.88
N LEU A 321 12.85 -26.34 -16.01
CA LEU A 321 13.44 -25.64 -14.85
C LEU A 321 14.84 -25.15 -15.22
N ASP A 322 15.11 -23.86 -15.02
CA ASP A 322 16.45 -23.31 -15.07
C ASP A 322 17.22 -23.75 -13.82
N PHE A 323 18.20 -24.62 -14.01
CA PHE A 323 19.06 -25.13 -12.93
C PHE A 323 19.75 -24.00 -12.17
N TRP A 324 20.15 -22.94 -12.87
CA TRP A 324 20.86 -21.83 -12.26
C TRP A 324 19.93 -20.97 -11.41
N ASP A 325 18.73 -20.70 -11.88
CA ASP A 325 17.73 -19.97 -11.07
C ASP A 325 17.37 -20.74 -9.80
N MET A 326 17.20 -22.07 -9.91
CA MET A 326 17.00 -22.92 -8.74
C MET A 326 18.16 -22.84 -7.74
N LEU A 327 19.39 -22.90 -8.25
CA LEU A 327 20.60 -22.85 -7.41
C LEU A 327 20.76 -21.48 -6.75
N LEU A 328 20.48 -20.39 -7.46
CA LEU A 328 20.56 -19.04 -6.94
C LEU A 328 19.58 -18.79 -5.79
N ASP A 329 18.45 -19.46 -5.77
CA ASP A 329 17.44 -19.33 -4.71
C ASP A 329 17.65 -20.31 -3.53
N MET A 330 18.72 -21.12 -3.57
CA MET A 330 19.11 -21.98 -2.45
C MET A 330 19.91 -21.19 -1.40
N PRO A 331 19.71 -21.47 -0.08
CA PRO A 331 20.60 -21.01 0.99
C PRO A 331 22.06 -21.41 0.73
N LEU A 332 23.02 -20.54 1.11
CA LEU A 332 24.46 -20.77 0.88
C LEU A 332 24.90 -22.16 1.36
N ALA A 333 24.54 -22.55 2.59
CA ALA A 333 24.92 -23.85 3.14
C ALA A 333 24.36 -25.02 2.32
N SER A 334 23.11 -24.93 1.89
CA SER A 334 22.45 -25.97 1.07
C SER A 334 23.04 -26.04 -0.33
N ALA A 335 23.31 -24.90 -0.97
CA ALA A 335 23.92 -24.84 -2.28
C ALA A 335 25.34 -25.40 -2.28
N LEU A 336 26.17 -25.05 -1.29
CA LEU A 336 27.51 -25.60 -1.12
C LEU A 336 27.49 -27.10 -0.85
N MET A 337 26.56 -27.60 -0.04
CA MET A 337 26.36 -29.03 0.21
C MET A 337 26.00 -29.76 -1.09
N PHE A 338 25.08 -29.21 -1.88
CA PHE A 338 24.68 -29.78 -3.16
C PHE A 338 25.85 -29.85 -4.15
N LEU A 339 26.74 -28.85 -4.13
CA LEU A 339 27.90 -28.72 -5.01
C LEU A 339 29.15 -29.40 -4.45
N GLN A 340 29.07 -30.07 -3.30
CA GLN A 340 30.23 -30.62 -2.54
C GLN A 340 31.17 -31.49 -3.36
N ALA A 341 30.68 -32.22 -4.34
CA ALA A 341 31.49 -33.08 -5.23
C ALA A 341 32.58 -32.31 -6.02
N GLY A 342 32.41 -30.98 -6.19
CA GLY A 342 33.36 -30.09 -6.87
C GLY A 342 34.18 -29.20 -5.95
N LEU A 343 33.97 -29.26 -4.63
CA LEU A 343 34.62 -28.38 -3.66
C LEU A 343 35.91 -29.03 -3.13
N LEU A 344 36.95 -28.20 -2.93
CA LEU A 344 38.22 -28.59 -2.32
C LEU A 344 38.16 -28.70 -0.78
N MET A 345 37.10 -28.22 -0.18
CA MET A 345 36.90 -28.09 1.27
C MET A 345 35.50 -28.59 1.63
N HIS A 346 35.29 -29.03 2.88
CA HIS A 346 33.94 -29.36 3.36
C HIS A 346 33.01 -28.16 3.29
N TYR A 347 31.77 -28.35 2.87
CA TYR A 347 30.83 -27.25 2.61
C TYR A 347 30.60 -26.34 3.82
N GLU A 348 30.56 -26.89 5.05
CA GLU A 348 30.38 -26.09 6.27
C GLU A 348 31.59 -25.20 6.56
N ASP A 349 32.81 -25.75 6.37
CA ASP A 349 34.04 -24.97 6.54
C ASP A 349 34.12 -23.85 5.52
N MET A 350 33.69 -24.12 4.29
CA MET A 350 33.62 -23.11 3.25
C MET A 350 32.61 -22.02 3.57
N ALA A 351 31.40 -22.37 3.99
CA ALA A 351 30.41 -21.40 4.41
C ALA A 351 30.88 -20.52 5.59
N ASN A 352 31.51 -21.13 6.60
CA ASN A 352 32.09 -20.39 7.73
C ASN A 352 33.22 -19.44 7.28
N ASN A 353 34.06 -19.89 6.36
CA ASN A 353 35.15 -19.06 5.84
C ASN A 353 34.62 -17.86 5.04
N LEU A 354 33.63 -18.08 4.17
CA LEU A 354 32.98 -17.00 3.42
C LEU A 354 32.31 -15.97 4.35
N LEU A 355 31.61 -16.44 5.39
CA LEU A 355 31.01 -15.57 6.39
C LEU A 355 32.06 -14.75 7.18
N SER A 356 33.14 -15.39 7.59
CA SER A 356 34.22 -14.68 8.27
C SER A 356 34.86 -13.61 7.38
N GLN A 357 35.02 -13.88 6.08
CA GLN A 357 35.54 -12.90 5.13
C GLN A 357 34.58 -11.75 4.91
N VAL A 358 33.28 -12.02 4.69
CA VAL A 358 32.29 -10.95 4.43
C VAL A 358 32.17 -10.01 5.61
N HIS A 359 32.11 -10.54 6.84
CA HIS A 359 32.01 -9.72 8.05
C HIS A 359 33.34 -8.99 8.38
N SER A 360 34.46 -9.40 7.79
CA SER A 360 35.72 -8.67 7.95
C SER A 360 35.85 -7.45 7.03
N LEU A 361 34.92 -7.27 6.08
CA LEU A 361 34.86 -6.12 5.18
C LEU A 361 34.03 -4.94 5.75
N GLU A 362 33.32 -5.15 6.86
CA GLU A 362 32.60 -4.10 7.59
C GLU A 362 33.59 -3.17 8.32
#